data_657fb975dedf84768f6af08bc427be72
#
_entry.id   657fb975dedf84768f6af08bc427be72
#
_cell.length_a   1.000
_cell.length_b   1.000
_cell.length_c   1.000
_cell.angle_alpha   90.00
_cell.angle_beta   90.00
_cell.angle_gamma   90.00
#
_symmetry.space_group_name_H-M   'P 1'
#
loop_
_entity.id
_entity.type
_entity.pdbx_description
1 polymer ?
#
loop_
_entity_poly.entity_id
_entity_poly.type
_entity_poly.pdbx_seq_one_letter_code
_entity_poly.pdbx_strand_id
1 'polypeptide(L)'
;MRRTTSASTPLRSLLTGLVAVAAAATSALVGGVGTAHAATGTPLPAHVFAPYFEAYNGDSITSLSSQSGANYLSMAFIQTASKGSCTPDWNGVSSTPIAAADFGSDISAIQAKGGNVVPSFGGYTADDTGTEIADSCTDVNSIAAAYESVITTYNVTRIDLDTEDNSLTNTAGIDRRNKAIALVDAWAASNGRTVQFSYTLPTTTSGLAASGLAVLQNAVQNNARVDVANIMTFDYYDGATHEMGNDAESAATGLYNQLATLYPSKTSAQLWGMIGITLMPGIDDYGAAETTTVADAKAVESWAAGKGLASLSFWALQRDNGGCVGTGGSDSCSGISQGTWDFSHALEPFTSGGSTVPTNDFSVGVAPGSGTVAEGASTTATVSTAVTSGSAQSVALSTSGAPTGVTAAVSPASVTAGGSATLTLTASATAAAGTYPITVTGSAASGSHTATYSLTVTGTGGGGGGSGSLVNGNFETGSLSPWTCQSGGAVVGSPVHAGSHALQVVPTASQTGQCGQTLTLAANHSYTLSGWVQGSYAYLGVSGGATASTWASGTGWTKLTVPFTTGASGTVTVYVHGWYAQGNVYADDLTVS
;
A
#
# COMPACT_ATOMS: atom_id res chain seq x y z
N MET A 1 1.65 45.28 -88.39
CA MET A 1 0.84 44.83 -89.55
C MET A 1 -0.14 43.77 -89.00
N ARG A 2 -1.41 44.15 -88.98
CA ARG A 2 -2.55 43.54 -89.69
C ARG A 2 -2.65 42.02 -89.43
N ARG A 3 -3.66 41.57 -88.90
CA ARG A 3 -5.15 41.46 -89.04
C ARG A 3 -5.49 40.00 -88.76
N THR A 4 -6.43 39.78 -87.92
CA THR A 4 -7.85 39.52 -88.06
C THR A 4 -8.20 38.07 -88.30
N THR A 5 -9.06 37.62 -87.60
CA THR A 5 -10.52 37.21 -87.60
C THR A 5 -10.63 35.68 -87.65
N SER A 6 -11.57 34.97 -87.18
CA SER A 6 -12.95 35.13 -86.82
C SER A 6 -13.54 33.77 -86.50
N ALA A 7 -14.37 33.73 -85.53
CA ALA A 7 -15.62 32.99 -85.38
C ALA A 7 -15.86 31.60 -86.02
N SER A 8 -16.37 30.68 -85.25
CA SER A 8 -17.75 30.18 -85.28
C SER A 8 -18.01 28.94 -84.40
N THR A 9 -19.02 29.08 -83.63
CA THR A 9 -19.80 27.97 -83.02
C THR A 9 -20.65 27.29 -84.10
N PRO A 10 -21.37 26.11 -83.94
CA PRO A 10 -22.00 25.59 -82.70
C PRO A 10 -22.17 24.06 -82.59
N LEU A 11 -22.77 23.69 -81.49
CA LEU A 11 -23.84 22.67 -81.23
C LEU A 11 -23.48 21.30 -80.61
N ARG A 12 -23.96 21.15 -79.37
CA ARG A 12 -24.70 20.04 -78.71
C ARG A 12 -24.19 18.62 -78.73
N SER A 13 -23.96 18.06 -77.52
CA SER A 13 -24.92 17.11 -76.91
C SER A 13 -24.44 16.57 -75.55
N LEU A 14 -25.42 16.45 -74.68
CA LEU A 14 -25.44 15.89 -73.32
C LEU A 14 -24.64 14.58 -73.13
N LEU A 15 -23.99 14.43 -71.96
CA LEU A 15 -24.28 13.33 -70.99
C LEU A 15 -23.62 13.57 -69.64
N THR A 16 -24.41 13.33 -68.61
CA THR A 16 -24.23 13.33 -67.18
C THR A 16 -22.94 12.67 -66.63
N GLY A 17 -22.29 13.32 -65.62
CA GLY A 17 -21.26 12.70 -64.83
C GLY A 17 -20.87 13.61 -63.64
N LEU A 18 -20.98 13.13 -62.42
CA LEU A 18 -20.79 13.77 -61.14
C LEU A 18 -19.57 14.73 -61.06
N VAL A 19 -19.83 15.94 -60.55
CA VAL A 19 -18.83 16.95 -60.21
C VAL A 19 -18.61 16.92 -58.69
N ALA A 20 -17.39 16.60 -58.28
CA ALA A 20 -16.88 16.93 -56.95
C ALA A 20 -16.41 18.39 -56.98
N VAL A 21 -17.06 19.22 -56.18
CA VAL A 21 -16.71 20.65 -56.02
C VAL A 21 -15.57 20.78 -55.01
N ALA A 22 -14.38 21.11 -55.46
CA ALA A 22 -13.33 21.65 -54.62
C ALA A 22 -13.48 23.17 -54.55
N ALA A 23 -13.93 23.69 -53.43
CA ALA A 23 -13.97 25.11 -53.14
C ALA A 23 -12.59 25.60 -52.71
N ALA A 24 -11.84 26.27 -53.56
CA ALA A 24 -10.68 27.04 -53.18
C ALA A 24 -11.13 28.39 -52.61
N ALA A 25 -11.06 28.52 -51.27
CA ALA A 25 -11.24 29.82 -50.61
C ALA A 25 -9.90 30.54 -50.56
N THR A 26 -9.76 31.59 -51.34
CA THR A 26 -8.69 32.55 -51.18
C THR A 26 -8.99 33.44 -49.98
N SER A 27 -8.36 33.18 -48.83
CA SER A 27 -8.40 34.05 -47.67
C SER A 27 -7.32 35.11 -47.79
N ALA A 28 -7.72 36.38 -47.82
CA ALA A 28 -6.81 37.50 -47.71
C ALA A 28 -6.09 37.48 -46.36
N LEU A 29 -4.77 37.52 -46.37
CA LEU A 29 -3.97 37.76 -45.15
C LEU A 29 -4.21 39.20 -44.70
N VAL A 30 -5.04 39.37 -43.66
CA VAL A 30 -4.99 40.54 -42.79
C VAL A 30 -3.97 40.18 -41.72
N GLY A 31 -2.77 40.78 -41.75
CA GLY A 31 -1.74 40.63 -40.73
C GLY A 31 -2.24 41.19 -39.39
N GLY A 32 -2.88 40.34 -38.58
CA GLY A 32 -3.00 40.56 -37.15
C GLY A 32 -1.64 40.20 -36.52
N VAL A 33 -1.02 41.17 -35.84
CA VAL A 33 0.12 40.90 -34.93
C VAL A 33 -0.48 40.08 -33.78
N GLY A 34 -0.57 38.77 -33.99
CA GLY A 34 -0.85 37.83 -32.90
C GLY A 34 0.34 37.91 -31.93
N THR A 35 0.07 38.34 -30.72
CA THR A 35 1.01 38.11 -29.62
C THR A 35 1.32 36.62 -29.61
N ALA A 36 2.57 36.27 -29.89
CA ALA A 36 3.06 34.93 -29.76
C ALA A 36 2.84 34.55 -28.27
N HIS A 37 1.80 33.78 -28.01
CA HIS A 37 1.72 33.12 -26.71
C HIS A 37 2.94 32.21 -26.65
N ALA A 38 3.75 32.40 -25.62
CA ALA A 38 4.84 31.48 -25.35
C ALA A 38 4.24 30.06 -25.34
N ALA A 39 4.88 29.14 -26.08
CA ALA A 39 4.42 27.77 -26.14
C ALA A 39 4.27 27.25 -24.71
N THR A 40 3.08 26.78 -24.36
CA THR A 40 2.85 26.14 -23.07
C THR A 40 3.77 24.92 -22.99
N GLY A 41 4.45 24.70 -21.85
CA GLY A 41 5.36 23.55 -21.66
C GLY A 41 4.64 22.23 -21.97
N THR A 42 5.42 21.22 -22.33
CA THR A 42 4.87 19.86 -22.57
C THR A 42 4.17 19.36 -21.32
N PRO A 43 2.87 19.04 -21.35
CA PRO A 43 2.18 18.49 -20.19
C PRO A 43 2.81 17.18 -19.73
N LEU A 44 2.79 16.93 -18.42
CA LEU A 44 3.12 15.62 -17.89
C LEU A 44 2.04 14.60 -18.28
N PRO A 45 2.39 13.32 -18.50
CA PRO A 45 1.41 12.25 -18.64
C PRO A 45 0.50 12.15 -17.41
N ALA A 46 -0.66 11.52 -17.59
CA ALA A 46 -1.60 11.28 -16.49
C ALA A 46 -0.99 10.38 -15.39
N HIS A 47 -0.12 9.47 -15.80
CA HIS A 47 0.69 8.61 -14.94
C HIS A 47 2.14 8.88 -15.27
N VAL A 48 2.95 9.26 -14.28
CA VAL A 48 4.33 9.67 -14.53
C VAL A 48 5.28 9.07 -13.51
N PHE A 49 6.31 8.40 -13.99
CA PHE A 49 7.51 8.08 -13.21
C PHE A 49 8.48 9.25 -13.31
N ALA A 50 8.77 9.89 -12.18
CA ALA A 50 9.63 11.07 -12.10
C ALA A 50 10.54 10.99 -10.87
N PRO A 51 11.64 10.21 -10.91
CA PRO A 51 12.56 10.09 -9.78
C PRO A 51 13.18 11.44 -9.43
N TYR A 52 13.54 11.64 -8.17
CA TYR A 52 14.25 12.82 -7.73
C TYR A 52 15.68 12.80 -8.27
N PHE A 53 16.10 13.94 -8.80
CA PHE A 53 17.46 14.25 -9.22
C PHE A 53 18.04 15.28 -8.26
N GLU A 54 19.16 14.95 -7.65
CA GLU A 54 19.87 15.81 -6.70
C GLU A 54 20.71 16.86 -7.45
N ALA A 55 20.14 18.03 -7.66
CA ALA A 55 20.74 19.11 -8.44
C ALA A 55 22.02 19.71 -7.81
N TYR A 56 22.32 19.35 -6.56
CA TYR A 56 23.49 19.86 -5.82
C TYR A 56 24.75 18.99 -5.99
N ASN A 57 24.66 17.80 -6.57
CA ASN A 57 25.80 16.88 -6.69
C ASN A 57 26.72 17.18 -7.86
N GLY A 58 26.33 18.08 -8.76
CA GLY A 58 27.14 18.44 -9.96
C GLY A 58 27.03 17.42 -11.10
N ASP A 59 26.15 16.45 -11.01
CA ASP A 59 25.84 15.49 -12.04
C ASP A 59 25.11 16.14 -13.24
N SER A 60 25.27 15.55 -14.41
CA SER A 60 24.52 15.98 -15.60
C SER A 60 23.15 15.32 -15.61
N ILE A 61 22.08 16.10 -15.40
CA ILE A 61 20.70 15.63 -15.43
C ILE A 61 20.35 14.98 -16.79
N THR A 62 20.82 15.53 -17.91
CA THR A 62 20.61 14.97 -19.25
C THR A 62 21.33 13.63 -19.45
N SER A 63 22.49 13.46 -18.82
CA SER A 63 23.23 12.20 -18.85
C SER A 63 22.52 11.12 -18.04
N LEU A 64 22.15 11.42 -16.80
CA LEU A 64 21.48 10.45 -15.93
C LEU A 64 20.09 10.10 -16.46
N SER A 65 19.30 11.07 -16.95
CA SER A 65 18.04 10.82 -17.65
C SER A 65 18.21 9.85 -18.83
N SER A 66 19.25 10.05 -19.65
CA SER A 66 19.50 9.18 -20.82
C SER A 66 19.96 7.78 -20.43
N GLN A 67 20.69 7.62 -19.32
CA GLN A 67 21.21 6.34 -18.86
C GLN A 67 20.16 5.52 -18.13
N SER A 68 19.33 6.16 -17.30
CA SER A 68 18.28 5.52 -16.51
C SER A 68 16.99 5.26 -17.28
N GLY A 69 16.79 5.90 -18.44
CA GLY A 69 15.52 5.89 -19.17
C GLY A 69 14.47 6.86 -18.62
N ALA A 70 14.71 7.51 -17.47
CA ALA A 70 13.76 8.44 -16.86
C ALA A 70 13.62 9.72 -17.70
N ASN A 71 12.51 9.85 -18.40
CA ASN A 71 12.21 10.99 -19.24
C ASN A 71 11.60 12.17 -18.46
N TYR A 72 11.16 11.93 -17.25
CA TYR A 72 10.62 12.94 -16.32
C TYR A 72 11.41 12.86 -15.03
N LEU A 73 11.70 14.00 -14.42
CA LEU A 73 12.57 14.07 -13.24
C LEU A 73 12.04 15.13 -12.26
N SER A 74 11.99 14.81 -10.98
CA SER A 74 11.79 15.78 -9.90
C SER A 74 13.15 16.37 -9.54
N MET A 75 13.31 17.70 -9.64
CA MET A 75 14.61 18.36 -9.41
C MET A 75 14.68 18.91 -7.99
N ALA A 76 15.53 18.33 -7.16
CA ALA A 76 15.73 18.67 -5.75
C ALA A 76 16.97 19.56 -5.57
N PHE A 77 16.93 20.71 -4.90
CA PHE A 77 15.77 21.44 -4.42
C PHE A 77 15.89 22.94 -4.72
N ILE A 78 14.76 23.63 -4.69
CA ILE A 78 14.71 25.10 -4.72
C ILE A 78 14.39 25.59 -3.32
N GLN A 79 15.20 26.51 -2.80
CA GLN A 79 15.05 27.10 -1.48
C GLN A 79 15.63 28.53 -1.48
N THR A 80 15.53 29.26 -0.39
CA THR A 80 16.14 30.58 -0.26
C THR A 80 17.56 30.46 0.30
N ALA A 81 18.45 31.37 -0.08
CA ALA A 81 19.83 31.38 0.42
C ALA A 81 19.93 31.72 1.92
N SER A 82 18.92 32.33 2.50
CA SER A 82 18.88 32.66 3.93
C SER A 82 17.44 32.89 4.39
N LYS A 83 17.18 32.60 5.66
CA LYS A 83 15.91 32.89 6.30
C LYS A 83 15.55 34.38 6.21
N GLY A 84 14.31 34.67 5.83
CA GLY A 84 13.79 36.01 5.57
C GLY A 84 13.91 36.45 4.11
N SER A 85 14.63 35.71 3.25
CA SER A 85 14.66 35.94 1.80
C SER A 85 13.37 35.46 1.13
N CYS A 86 12.99 36.14 0.05
CA CYS A 86 11.92 35.71 -0.87
C CYS A 86 12.47 35.31 -2.26
N THR A 87 13.80 35.27 -2.43
CA THR A 87 14.44 34.93 -3.69
C THR A 87 14.69 33.42 -3.73
N PRO A 88 14.14 32.70 -4.70
CA PRO A 88 14.40 31.27 -4.89
C PRO A 88 15.75 31.07 -5.58
N ASP A 89 16.57 30.18 -5.04
CA ASP A 89 17.85 29.77 -5.59
C ASP A 89 17.92 28.23 -5.60
N TRP A 90 18.64 27.64 -6.54
CA TRP A 90 18.91 26.20 -6.48
C TRP A 90 19.79 25.90 -5.26
N ASN A 91 19.30 24.97 -4.44
CA ASN A 91 19.95 24.49 -3.22
C ASN A 91 20.29 25.59 -2.18
N GLY A 92 19.59 26.73 -2.23
CA GLY A 92 19.87 27.88 -1.38
C GLY A 92 21.22 28.55 -1.67
N VAL A 93 21.76 28.39 -2.86
CA VAL A 93 23.05 28.95 -3.26
C VAL A 93 22.84 30.13 -4.20
N SER A 94 23.07 31.35 -3.72
CA SER A 94 22.82 32.59 -4.48
C SER A 94 23.60 32.72 -5.79
N SER A 95 24.64 31.88 -6.00
CA SER A 95 25.35 31.80 -7.27
C SER A 95 24.67 30.89 -8.32
N THR A 96 23.61 30.19 -7.94
CA THR A 96 22.79 29.35 -8.82
C THR A 96 21.34 29.79 -8.76
N PRO A 97 21.00 31.01 -9.23
CA PRO A 97 19.66 31.56 -9.17
C PRO A 97 18.72 30.83 -10.14
N ILE A 98 17.42 31.10 -9.99
CA ILE A 98 16.43 30.65 -10.98
C ILE A 98 16.59 31.46 -12.26
N ALA A 99 17.43 30.94 -13.15
CA ALA A 99 17.77 31.59 -14.42
C ALA A 99 17.98 30.55 -15.54
N ALA A 100 17.74 30.94 -16.78
CA ALA A 100 17.95 30.06 -17.93
C ALA A 100 19.42 29.61 -18.09
N ALA A 101 20.39 30.34 -17.50
CA ALA A 101 21.79 29.94 -17.45
C ALA A 101 22.04 28.72 -16.55
N ASP A 102 21.19 28.53 -15.54
CA ASP A 102 21.28 27.44 -14.56
C ASP A 102 20.22 26.39 -14.90
N PHE A 103 20.62 25.20 -15.28
CA PHE A 103 19.81 24.07 -15.75
C PHE A 103 18.90 24.31 -16.97
N GLY A 104 18.73 25.55 -17.46
CA GLY A 104 17.79 25.84 -18.55
C GLY A 104 18.10 25.12 -19.87
N SER A 105 19.38 24.98 -20.23
CA SER A 105 19.80 24.22 -21.42
C SER A 105 19.51 22.72 -21.27
N ASP A 106 19.73 22.14 -20.09
CA ASP A 106 19.53 20.72 -19.81
C ASP A 106 18.05 20.40 -19.78
N ILE A 107 17.24 21.22 -19.09
CA ILE A 107 15.78 21.10 -19.07
C ILE A 107 15.21 21.19 -20.49
N SER A 108 15.66 22.16 -21.29
CA SER A 108 15.24 22.29 -22.67
C SER A 108 15.63 21.07 -23.54
N ALA A 109 16.78 20.44 -23.27
CA ALA A 109 17.20 19.22 -23.96
C ALA A 109 16.32 18.00 -23.58
N ILE A 110 15.89 17.89 -22.32
CA ILE A 110 14.93 16.87 -21.87
C ILE A 110 13.56 17.11 -22.54
N GLN A 111 13.09 18.35 -22.53
CA GLN A 111 11.80 18.73 -23.15
C GLN A 111 11.81 18.49 -24.67
N ALA A 112 12.93 18.74 -25.34
CA ALA A 112 13.06 18.47 -26.78
C ALA A 112 12.99 16.98 -27.13
N LYS A 113 13.24 16.09 -26.18
CA LYS A 113 13.07 14.63 -26.30
C LYS A 113 11.66 14.15 -25.92
N GLY A 114 10.75 15.07 -25.58
CA GLY A 114 9.37 14.75 -25.15
C GLY A 114 9.21 14.52 -23.64
N GLY A 115 10.28 14.67 -22.87
CA GLY A 115 10.25 14.63 -21.40
C GLY A 115 9.92 15.98 -20.76
N ASN A 116 10.02 16.07 -19.45
CA ASN A 116 9.92 17.33 -18.70
C ASN A 116 10.55 17.17 -17.30
N VAL A 117 10.64 18.28 -16.56
CA VAL A 117 11.07 18.27 -15.16
C VAL A 117 9.98 18.83 -14.25
N VAL A 118 10.04 18.46 -13.00
CA VAL A 118 9.21 18.95 -11.88
C VAL A 118 10.15 19.58 -10.86
N PRO A 119 10.37 20.91 -10.89
CA PRO A 119 11.17 21.58 -9.87
C PRO A 119 10.51 21.42 -8.49
N SER A 120 11.27 20.99 -7.49
CA SER A 120 10.81 20.76 -6.13
C SER A 120 11.34 21.82 -5.18
N PHE A 121 10.44 22.44 -4.42
CA PHE A 121 10.73 23.42 -3.38
C PHE A 121 10.74 22.74 -2.02
N GLY A 122 11.68 23.11 -1.14
CA GLY A 122 11.77 22.60 0.21
C GLY A 122 12.85 21.54 0.39
N GLY A 123 12.47 20.39 0.91
CA GLY A 123 13.37 19.31 1.31
C GLY A 123 13.95 19.50 2.71
N TYR A 124 14.38 18.40 3.34
CA TYR A 124 14.77 18.34 4.76
C TYR A 124 15.62 19.53 5.24
N THR A 125 16.73 19.85 4.52
CA THR A 125 17.62 20.94 4.94
C THR A 125 16.97 22.30 4.93
N ALA A 126 16.11 22.60 3.96
CA ALA A 126 15.40 23.86 3.87
C ALA A 126 14.35 23.97 4.98
N ASP A 127 13.67 22.90 5.27
CA ASP A 127 12.59 22.82 6.24
C ASP A 127 13.14 22.87 7.68
N ASP A 128 14.26 22.19 7.95
CA ASP A 128 14.95 22.29 9.24
C ASP A 128 15.52 23.69 9.50
N THR A 129 16.11 24.31 8.51
CA THR A 129 16.75 25.64 8.65
C THR A 129 15.78 26.82 8.49
N GLY A 130 14.55 26.59 8.00
CA GLY A 130 13.56 27.64 7.71
C GLY A 130 13.92 28.48 6.47
N THR A 131 14.57 27.86 5.49
CA THR A 131 14.88 28.42 4.17
C THR A 131 13.96 27.90 3.07
N GLU A 132 13.01 27.02 3.39
CA GLU A 132 11.85 26.77 2.53
C GLU A 132 11.15 28.11 2.24
N ILE A 133 10.73 28.35 1.00
CA ILE A 133 10.37 29.71 0.58
C ILE A 133 9.19 30.29 1.35
N ALA A 134 8.18 29.50 1.72
CA ALA A 134 7.03 29.99 2.48
C ALA A 134 7.32 30.11 4.00
N ASP A 135 8.35 29.44 4.49
CA ASP A 135 8.84 29.61 5.85
C ASP A 135 9.79 30.81 5.96
N SER A 136 10.58 31.04 4.94
CA SER A 136 11.53 32.15 4.85
C SER A 136 10.83 33.48 4.53
N CYS A 137 10.04 33.52 3.46
CA CYS A 137 9.35 34.71 2.98
C CYS A 137 8.01 34.89 3.68
N THR A 138 7.71 36.10 4.17
CA THR A 138 6.43 36.40 4.84
C THR A 138 5.37 37.04 3.93
N ASP A 139 5.76 37.45 2.71
CA ASP A 139 4.84 38.03 1.73
C ASP A 139 4.34 37.01 0.72
N VAL A 140 3.05 36.70 0.77
CA VAL A 140 2.38 35.72 -0.09
C VAL A 140 2.53 36.03 -1.58
N ASN A 141 2.51 37.31 -1.97
CA ASN A 141 2.67 37.69 -3.38
C ASN A 141 4.10 37.45 -3.87
N SER A 142 5.11 37.67 -3.02
CA SER A 142 6.50 37.36 -3.35
C SER A 142 6.74 35.86 -3.47
N ILE A 143 6.10 35.04 -2.63
CA ILE A 143 6.15 33.57 -2.75
C ILE A 143 5.49 33.12 -4.07
N ALA A 144 4.32 33.66 -4.39
CA ALA A 144 3.66 33.37 -5.69
C ALA A 144 4.54 33.75 -6.87
N ALA A 145 5.14 34.95 -6.84
CA ALA A 145 6.07 35.39 -7.89
C ALA A 145 7.32 34.50 -8.03
N ALA A 146 7.82 33.92 -6.93
CA ALA A 146 8.89 32.94 -6.97
C ALA A 146 8.46 31.66 -7.70
N TYR A 147 7.29 31.11 -7.40
CA TYR A 147 6.75 29.95 -8.13
C TYR A 147 6.54 30.27 -9.61
N GLU A 148 5.93 31.42 -9.95
CA GLU A 148 5.73 31.89 -11.33
C GLU A 148 7.05 32.04 -12.09
N SER A 149 8.10 32.50 -11.41
CA SER A 149 9.44 32.66 -12.01
C SER A 149 10.03 31.32 -12.44
N VAL A 150 9.91 30.27 -11.61
CA VAL A 150 10.36 28.91 -11.93
C VAL A 150 9.57 28.33 -13.09
N ILE A 151 8.23 28.45 -13.05
CA ILE A 151 7.33 27.96 -14.09
C ILE A 151 7.64 28.61 -15.45
N THR A 152 7.91 29.91 -15.47
CA THR A 152 8.17 30.63 -16.69
C THR A 152 9.59 30.45 -17.21
N THR A 153 10.59 30.45 -16.33
CA THR A 153 12.00 30.31 -16.69
C THR A 153 12.28 28.96 -17.34
N TYR A 154 11.71 27.89 -16.79
CA TYR A 154 11.95 26.53 -17.24
C TYR A 154 10.82 25.95 -18.09
N ASN A 155 9.75 26.72 -18.29
CA ASN A 155 8.55 26.33 -19.07
C ASN A 155 7.98 24.98 -18.59
N VAL A 156 7.92 24.77 -17.28
CA VAL A 156 7.39 23.55 -16.66
C VAL A 156 5.89 23.63 -16.43
N THR A 157 5.26 22.48 -16.27
CA THR A 157 3.80 22.36 -16.09
C THR A 157 3.41 21.80 -14.71
N ARG A 158 4.39 21.45 -13.86
CA ARG A 158 4.21 21.09 -12.45
C ARG A 158 5.36 21.64 -11.64
N ILE A 159 5.08 22.08 -10.44
CA ILE A 159 6.04 22.26 -9.35
C ILE A 159 5.68 21.34 -8.21
N ASP A 160 6.69 20.90 -7.48
CA ASP A 160 6.57 20.08 -6.30
C ASP A 160 6.87 20.90 -5.04
N LEU A 161 6.25 20.54 -3.92
CA LEU A 161 6.36 21.21 -2.63
C LEU A 161 6.70 20.12 -1.60
N ASP A 162 7.97 19.88 -1.44
CA ASP A 162 8.50 18.92 -0.49
C ASP A 162 8.53 19.54 0.90
N THR A 163 7.64 19.05 1.77
CA THR A 163 7.35 19.66 3.07
C THR A 163 7.61 18.66 4.18
N GLU A 164 8.65 18.93 4.93
CA GLU A 164 9.18 18.04 5.95
C GLU A 164 9.37 18.76 7.29
N ASP A 165 9.85 18.04 8.29
CA ASP A 165 10.36 18.50 9.59
C ASP A 165 9.63 19.73 10.16
N ASN A 166 10.34 20.83 10.38
CA ASN A 166 9.79 22.05 11.00
C ASN A 166 8.69 22.70 10.15
N SER A 167 8.74 22.56 8.83
CA SER A 167 7.71 23.10 7.91
C SER A 167 6.35 22.45 8.08
N LEU A 168 6.28 21.18 8.55
CA LEU A 168 5.03 20.49 8.88
C LEU A 168 4.31 21.08 10.09
N THR A 169 5.01 21.82 10.94
CA THR A 169 4.46 22.43 12.16
C THR A 169 4.38 23.96 12.09
N ASN A 170 5.01 24.58 11.09
CA ASN A 170 4.90 26.01 10.82
C ASN A 170 3.57 26.37 10.17
N THR A 171 2.51 26.47 10.97
CA THR A 171 1.15 26.77 10.47
C THR A 171 1.07 28.06 9.65
N ALA A 172 1.89 29.07 9.95
CA ALA A 172 1.95 30.32 9.19
C ALA A 172 2.64 30.12 7.82
N GLY A 173 3.67 29.29 7.74
CA GLY A 173 4.33 28.89 6.50
C GLY A 173 3.38 28.09 5.60
N ILE A 174 2.70 27.08 6.18
CA ILE A 174 1.68 26.28 5.48
C ILE A 174 0.58 27.17 4.89
N ASP A 175 0.06 28.12 5.67
CA ASP A 175 -0.99 29.03 5.22
C ASP A 175 -0.52 29.96 4.09
N ARG A 176 0.72 30.50 4.19
CA ARG A 176 1.31 31.31 3.12
C ARG A 176 1.54 30.54 1.83
N ARG A 177 2.08 29.31 1.94
CA ARG A 177 2.31 28.40 0.80
C ARG A 177 1.01 28.16 0.04
N ASN A 178 -0.03 27.74 0.75
CA ASN A 178 -1.32 27.45 0.14
C ASN A 178 -2.01 28.68 -0.46
N LYS A 179 -1.91 29.85 0.17
CA LYS A 179 -2.38 31.11 -0.41
C LYS A 179 -1.61 31.48 -1.68
N ALA A 180 -0.30 31.31 -1.68
CA ALA A 180 0.52 31.57 -2.86
C ALA A 180 0.16 30.64 -4.03
N ILE A 181 -0.09 29.35 -3.78
CA ILE A 181 -0.54 28.41 -4.80
C ILE A 181 -1.88 28.84 -5.41
N ALA A 182 -2.84 29.29 -4.60
CA ALA A 182 -4.11 29.81 -5.12
C ALA A 182 -3.91 31.04 -6.03
N LEU A 183 -2.94 31.90 -5.72
CA LEU A 183 -2.57 33.02 -6.60
C LEU A 183 -1.95 32.54 -7.92
N VAL A 184 -1.02 31.56 -7.86
CA VAL A 184 -0.37 31.00 -9.05
C VAL A 184 -1.37 30.27 -9.95
N ASP A 185 -2.34 29.55 -9.37
CA ASP A 185 -3.41 28.90 -10.16
C ASP A 185 -4.26 29.94 -10.92
N ALA A 186 -4.65 31.02 -10.24
CA ALA A 186 -5.36 32.13 -10.87
C ALA A 186 -4.53 32.84 -11.93
N TRP A 187 -3.23 33.09 -11.67
CA TRP A 187 -2.29 33.63 -12.63
C TRP A 187 -2.12 32.72 -13.86
N ALA A 188 -1.95 31.43 -13.65
CA ALA A 188 -1.82 30.45 -14.73
C ALA A 188 -3.05 30.45 -15.63
N ALA A 189 -4.25 30.43 -15.05
CA ALA A 189 -5.51 30.49 -15.79
C ALA A 189 -5.61 31.78 -16.64
N SER A 190 -5.22 32.94 -16.09
CA SER A 190 -5.25 34.21 -16.81
C SER A 190 -4.20 34.34 -17.91
N ASN A 191 -3.14 33.53 -17.85
CA ASN A 191 -2.06 33.47 -18.84
C ASN A 191 -2.18 32.28 -19.80
N GLY A 192 -3.32 31.56 -19.81
CA GLY A 192 -3.55 30.40 -20.67
C GLY A 192 -2.60 29.23 -20.41
N ARG A 193 -2.06 29.13 -19.21
CA ARG A 193 -1.18 28.04 -18.75
C ARG A 193 -1.98 27.02 -17.93
N THR A 194 -1.57 25.76 -18.02
CA THR A 194 -1.97 24.72 -17.09
C THR A 194 -0.78 24.39 -16.21
N VAL A 195 -0.93 24.60 -14.90
CA VAL A 195 0.11 24.28 -13.91
C VAL A 195 -0.50 23.33 -12.90
N GLN A 196 0.24 22.32 -12.52
CA GLN A 196 -0.09 21.34 -11.48
C GLN A 196 0.78 21.57 -10.24
N PHE A 197 0.26 21.16 -9.09
CA PHE A 197 0.96 21.23 -7.81
C PHE A 197 0.99 19.86 -7.17
N SER A 198 2.17 19.32 -6.88
CA SER A 198 2.36 18.16 -6.03
C SER A 198 2.84 18.60 -4.64
N TYR A 199 2.39 17.88 -3.62
CA TYR A 199 2.80 18.04 -2.24
C TYR A 199 3.48 16.76 -1.81
N THR A 200 4.79 16.80 -1.60
CA THR A 200 5.55 15.66 -1.10
C THR A 200 5.62 15.74 0.42
N LEU A 201 5.17 14.69 1.08
CA LEU A 201 4.91 14.67 2.52
C LEU A 201 5.37 13.34 3.14
N PRO A 202 5.98 13.35 4.33
CA PRO A 202 6.25 12.13 5.07
C PRO A 202 4.95 11.44 5.47
N THR A 203 4.99 10.11 5.51
CA THR A 203 3.81 9.29 5.81
C THR A 203 4.10 8.26 6.89
N THR A 204 3.05 7.61 7.37
CA THR A 204 3.11 6.36 8.13
C THR A 204 2.67 5.21 7.22
N THR A 205 2.82 3.98 7.65
CA THR A 205 2.31 2.79 6.93
C THR A 205 0.78 2.79 6.74
N SER A 206 0.06 3.75 7.33
CA SER A 206 -1.41 3.85 7.27
C SER A 206 -1.92 5.19 6.71
N GLY A 207 -1.07 5.96 6.04
CA GLY A 207 -1.37 7.27 5.46
C GLY A 207 -0.68 8.41 6.20
N LEU A 208 -1.00 9.65 5.83
CA LEU A 208 -0.39 10.83 6.42
C LEU A 208 -0.65 10.91 7.93
N ALA A 209 0.39 11.24 8.69
CA ALA A 209 0.24 11.68 10.07
C ALA A 209 -0.56 12.99 10.16
N ALA A 210 -0.97 13.38 11.37
CA ALA A 210 -1.81 14.56 11.57
C ALA A 210 -1.19 15.85 11.02
N SER A 211 0.14 16.01 11.09
CA SER A 211 0.87 17.16 10.57
C SER A 211 0.81 17.26 9.04
N GLY A 212 1.10 16.17 8.33
CA GLY A 212 0.99 16.12 6.87
C GLY A 212 -0.45 16.30 6.38
N LEU A 213 -1.41 15.69 7.09
CA LEU A 213 -2.83 15.89 6.78
C LEU A 213 -3.27 17.34 6.97
N ALA A 214 -2.74 18.06 7.98
CA ALA A 214 -3.03 19.47 8.22
C ALA A 214 -2.58 20.37 7.06
N VAL A 215 -1.50 20.04 6.35
CA VAL A 215 -1.06 20.75 5.14
C VAL A 215 -2.15 20.71 4.06
N LEU A 216 -2.69 19.51 3.78
CA LEU A 216 -3.75 19.33 2.78
C LEU A 216 -5.10 19.92 3.25
N GLN A 217 -5.42 19.86 4.54
CA GLN A 217 -6.61 20.53 5.11
C GLN A 217 -6.54 22.03 4.92
N ASN A 218 -5.37 22.63 5.16
CA ASN A 218 -5.15 24.05 4.95
C ASN A 218 -5.20 24.41 3.44
N ALA A 219 -4.73 23.53 2.55
CA ALA A 219 -4.87 23.71 1.11
C ALA A 219 -6.35 23.81 0.70
N VAL A 220 -7.20 22.91 1.20
CA VAL A 220 -8.66 22.96 0.98
C VAL A 220 -9.26 24.27 1.52
N GLN A 221 -8.87 24.70 2.71
CA GLN A 221 -9.37 25.94 3.33
C GLN A 221 -9.01 27.19 2.53
N ASN A 222 -7.85 27.20 1.89
CA ASN A 222 -7.37 28.32 1.08
C ASN A 222 -7.73 28.19 -0.42
N ASN A 223 -8.52 27.19 -0.83
CA ASN A 223 -8.79 26.85 -2.22
C ASN A 223 -7.50 26.66 -3.04
N ALA A 224 -6.42 26.22 -2.42
CA ALA A 224 -5.20 25.87 -3.09
C ALA A 224 -5.40 24.55 -3.84
N ARG A 225 -4.91 24.53 -5.08
CA ARG A 225 -5.00 23.34 -5.92
C ARG A 225 -4.02 22.28 -5.44
N VAL A 226 -4.50 21.07 -5.29
CA VAL A 226 -3.70 19.85 -5.03
C VAL A 226 -3.96 18.89 -6.18
N ASP A 227 -3.00 18.73 -7.07
CA ASP A 227 -3.09 17.75 -8.17
C ASP A 227 -2.57 16.39 -7.72
N VAL A 228 -1.47 16.38 -6.94
CA VAL A 228 -0.88 15.17 -6.40
C VAL A 228 -0.52 15.37 -4.92
N ALA A 229 -0.96 14.47 -4.08
CA ALA A 229 -0.39 14.24 -2.76
C ALA A 229 0.58 13.06 -2.89
N ASN A 230 1.85 13.36 -2.89
CA ASN A 230 2.94 12.41 -3.02
C ASN A 230 3.44 12.04 -1.63
N ILE A 231 3.53 10.75 -1.30
CA ILE A 231 3.95 10.30 0.02
C ILE A 231 5.32 9.63 -0.04
N MET A 232 6.17 9.98 0.93
CA MET A 232 7.47 9.38 1.14
C MET A 232 7.31 8.09 1.93
N THR A 233 7.37 6.94 1.25
CA THR A 233 7.14 5.62 1.84
C THR A 233 8.45 4.96 2.26
N PHE A 234 9.17 5.65 3.13
CA PHE A 234 10.44 5.29 3.74
C PHE A 234 10.63 6.14 4.99
N ASP A 235 11.66 5.86 5.78
CA ASP A 235 12.01 6.57 7.01
C ASP A 235 10.81 6.69 7.97
N TYR A 236 10.14 5.58 8.24
CA TYR A 236 8.99 5.54 9.15
C TYR A 236 9.38 5.78 10.61
N TYR A 237 10.62 5.46 10.99
CA TYR A 237 11.19 5.67 12.33
C TYR A 237 10.35 5.13 13.50
N ASP A 238 9.56 4.08 13.27
CA ASP A 238 8.66 3.50 14.28
C ASP A 238 9.28 2.35 15.09
N GLY A 239 10.49 1.93 14.74
CA GLY A 239 11.24 0.86 15.41
C GLY A 239 10.86 -0.55 14.95
N ALA A 240 10.00 -0.69 13.96
CA ALA A 240 9.61 -1.97 13.38
C ALA A 240 10.52 -2.39 12.23
N THR A 241 10.37 -3.64 11.79
CA THR A 241 10.92 -4.10 10.52
C THR A 241 9.80 -4.11 9.51
N HIS A 242 10.06 -3.53 8.36
CA HIS A 242 9.08 -3.26 7.32
C HIS A 242 9.23 -4.16 6.10
N GLU A 243 8.12 -4.46 5.46
CA GLU A 243 8.05 -4.96 4.08
C GLU A 243 7.60 -3.78 3.21
N MET A 244 8.59 -3.08 2.64
CA MET A 244 8.42 -1.73 2.11
C MET A 244 7.43 -1.64 0.95
N GLY A 245 7.29 -2.69 0.14
CA GLY A 245 6.30 -2.74 -0.94
C GLY A 245 4.86 -2.71 -0.41
N ASN A 246 4.54 -3.60 0.53
CA ASN A 246 3.22 -3.67 1.16
C ASN A 246 2.90 -2.41 1.98
N ASP A 247 3.89 -1.86 2.66
CA ASP A 247 3.72 -0.66 3.48
C ASP A 247 3.46 0.58 2.60
N ALA A 248 4.10 0.69 1.44
CA ALA A 248 3.81 1.73 0.45
C ALA A 248 2.37 1.64 -0.08
N GLU A 249 1.88 0.44 -0.40
CA GLU A 249 0.51 0.20 -0.83
C GLU A 249 -0.50 0.53 0.28
N SER A 250 -0.18 0.17 1.53
CA SER A 250 -1.00 0.45 2.72
C SER A 250 -1.06 1.95 3.01
N ALA A 251 0.08 2.64 2.98
CA ALA A 251 0.17 4.09 3.16
C ALA A 251 -0.65 4.84 2.11
N ALA A 252 -0.53 4.46 0.83
CA ALA A 252 -1.31 5.05 -0.25
C ALA A 252 -2.83 4.78 -0.11
N THR A 253 -3.21 3.60 0.39
CA THR A 253 -4.61 3.28 0.70
C THR A 253 -5.13 4.13 1.86
N GLY A 254 -4.31 4.35 2.89
CA GLY A 254 -4.61 5.27 3.98
C GLY A 254 -4.81 6.71 3.50
N LEU A 255 -3.91 7.20 2.64
CA LEU A 255 -4.03 8.51 2.00
C LEU A 255 -5.31 8.62 1.14
N TYR A 256 -5.65 7.58 0.38
CA TYR A 256 -6.91 7.55 -0.38
C TYR A 256 -8.13 7.81 0.53
N ASN A 257 -8.19 7.18 1.69
CA ASN A 257 -9.29 7.38 2.64
C ASN A 257 -9.31 8.81 3.22
N GLN A 258 -8.13 9.38 3.46
CA GLN A 258 -7.98 10.77 3.92
C GLN A 258 -8.43 11.76 2.82
N LEU A 259 -8.01 11.53 1.58
CA LEU A 259 -8.44 12.35 0.42
C LEU A 259 -9.94 12.23 0.16
N ALA A 260 -10.55 11.05 0.34
CA ALA A 260 -12.00 10.87 0.23
C ALA A 260 -12.77 11.72 1.25
N THR A 261 -12.20 11.94 2.42
CA THR A 261 -12.77 12.83 3.44
C THR A 261 -12.59 14.31 3.07
N LEU A 262 -11.43 14.69 2.52
CA LEU A 262 -11.13 16.08 2.13
C LEU A 262 -11.88 16.50 0.86
N TYR A 263 -12.07 15.57 -0.09
CA TYR A 263 -12.68 15.83 -1.40
C TYR A 263 -13.88 14.91 -1.66
N PRO A 264 -14.96 15.00 -0.87
CA PRO A 264 -16.10 14.06 -0.91
C PRO A 264 -16.89 14.06 -2.23
N SER A 265 -16.67 15.06 -3.09
CA SER A 265 -17.31 15.13 -4.41
C SER A 265 -16.52 14.39 -5.50
N LYS A 266 -15.29 13.96 -5.24
CA LYS A 266 -14.47 13.26 -6.22
C LYS A 266 -14.84 11.78 -6.29
N THR A 267 -14.79 11.22 -7.49
CA THR A 267 -14.95 9.77 -7.71
C THR A 267 -13.71 9.01 -7.22
N SER A 268 -13.85 7.70 -7.01
CA SER A 268 -12.71 6.84 -6.62
C SER A 268 -11.52 6.97 -7.58
N ALA A 269 -11.76 6.95 -8.88
CA ALA A 269 -10.69 7.12 -9.89
C ALA A 269 -10.01 8.49 -9.80
N GLN A 270 -10.77 9.55 -9.52
CA GLN A 270 -10.19 10.89 -9.33
C GLN A 270 -9.36 10.99 -8.06
N LEU A 271 -9.75 10.29 -6.99
CA LEU A 271 -8.99 10.25 -5.73
C LEU A 271 -7.68 9.47 -5.90
N TRP A 272 -7.71 8.30 -6.53
CA TRP A 272 -6.50 7.55 -6.86
C TRP A 272 -5.57 8.35 -7.78
N GLY A 273 -6.12 9.07 -8.76
CA GLY A 273 -5.38 9.98 -9.64
C GLY A 273 -4.82 11.24 -8.96
N MET A 274 -4.99 11.41 -7.64
CA MET A 274 -4.35 12.44 -6.83
C MET A 274 -3.19 11.90 -5.98
N ILE A 275 -2.87 10.61 -6.05
CA ILE A 275 -1.86 10.00 -5.19
C ILE A 275 -0.56 9.77 -5.96
N GLY A 276 0.55 10.13 -5.33
CA GLY A 276 1.89 9.75 -5.73
C GLY A 276 2.59 8.96 -4.63
N ILE A 277 3.52 8.10 -5.01
CA ILE A 277 4.40 7.36 -4.10
C ILE A 277 5.84 7.66 -4.47
N THR A 278 6.65 8.01 -3.45
CA THR A 278 8.10 8.09 -3.54
C THR A 278 8.70 6.99 -2.68
N LEU A 279 9.47 6.09 -3.29
CA LEU A 279 10.23 5.04 -2.60
C LEU A 279 11.64 5.55 -2.27
N MET A 280 12.40 4.77 -1.47
CA MET A 280 13.85 4.94 -1.34
C MET A 280 14.53 3.63 -1.76
N PRO A 281 15.35 3.64 -2.84
CA PRO A 281 16.04 2.42 -3.31
C PRO A 281 16.97 1.83 -2.27
N GLY A 282 16.78 0.57 -1.93
CA GLY A 282 17.62 -0.17 -1.00
C GLY A 282 17.38 0.15 0.46
N ILE A 283 18.47 0.19 1.22
CA ILE A 283 18.48 0.50 2.66
C ILE A 283 18.30 2.00 2.82
N ASP A 284 17.25 2.45 3.50
CA ASP A 284 16.99 3.86 3.74
C ASP A 284 17.82 4.46 4.90
N ASP A 285 17.53 5.69 5.29
CA ASP A 285 18.31 6.41 6.30
C ASP A 285 18.03 5.90 7.73
N TYR A 286 16.89 5.24 7.96
CA TYR A 286 16.62 4.53 9.21
C TYR A 286 17.47 3.26 9.33
N GLY A 287 17.79 2.60 8.21
CA GLY A 287 18.68 1.45 8.14
C GLY A 287 18.01 0.16 7.64
N ALA A 288 18.66 -0.98 7.86
CA ALA A 288 18.29 -2.25 7.25
C ALA A 288 16.89 -2.79 7.61
N ALA A 289 16.24 -2.23 8.63
CA ALA A 289 14.87 -2.58 9.00
C ALA A 289 13.87 -2.06 7.95
N GLU A 290 14.24 -1.05 7.20
CA GLU A 290 13.47 -0.43 6.13
C GLU A 290 14.26 -0.54 4.82
N THR A 291 14.16 -1.68 4.15
CA THR A 291 14.88 -1.96 2.91
C THR A 291 13.92 -2.19 1.76
N THR A 292 13.90 -1.26 0.81
CA THR A 292 13.14 -1.42 -0.43
C THR A 292 13.96 -2.22 -1.45
N THR A 293 13.41 -3.33 -1.94
CA THR A 293 14.04 -4.13 -2.99
C THR A 293 13.54 -3.76 -4.38
N VAL A 294 14.27 -4.17 -5.42
CA VAL A 294 13.79 -4.04 -6.81
C VAL A 294 12.49 -4.82 -7.06
N ALA A 295 12.26 -5.90 -6.29
CA ALA A 295 11.02 -6.66 -6.36
C ALA A 295 9.83 -5.87 -5.79
N ASP A 296 10.05 -5.15 -4.69
CA ASP A 296 9.05 -4.26 -4.10
C ASP A 296 8.69 -3.12 -5.06
N ALA A 297 9.68 -2.49 -5.69
CA ALA A 297 9.45 -1.46 -6.69
C ALA A 297 8.58 -1.96 -7.86
N LYS A 298 8.80 -3.19 -8.35
CA LYS A 298 7.96 -3.81 -9.39
C LYS A 298 6.54 -4.09 -8.91
N ALA A 299 6.38 -4.55 -7.67
CA ALA A 299 5.08 -4.79 -7.07
C ALA A 299 4.29 -3.49 -6.93
N VAL A 300 4.92 -2.45 -6.38
CA VAL A 300 4.34 -1.11 -6.24
C VAL A 300 3.98 -0.51 -7.61
N GLU A 301 4.82 -0.65 -8.63
CA GLU A 301 4.52 -0.18 -9.99
C GLU A 301 3.23 -0.82 -10.52
N SER A 302 3.14 -2.15 -10.49
CA SER A 302 1.98 -2.88 -10.97
C SER A 302 0.71 -2.53 -10.19
N TRP A 303 0.82 -2.42 -8.87
CA TRP A 303 -0.29 -2.02 -8.01
C TRP A 303 -0.74 -0.58 -8.28
N ALA A 304 0.20 0.37 -8.35
CA ALA A 304 -0.06 1.78 -8.61
C ALA A 304 -0.72 2.00 -9.98
N ALA A 305 -0.23 1.31 -11.01
CA ALA A 305 -0.83 1.32 -12.34
C ALA A 305 -2.25 0.76 -12.30
N GLY A 306 -2.49 -0.35 -11.58
CA GLY A 306 -3.82 -0.94 -11.40
C GLY A 306 -4.80 -0.04 -10.64
N LYS A 307 -4.32 0.84 -9.76
CA LYS A 307 -5.14 1.84 -9.06
C LYS A 307 -5.32 3.12 -9.87
N GLY A 308 -4.44 3.41 -10.81
CA GLY A 308 -4.42 4.65 -11.58
C GLY A 308 -3.85 5.83 -10.80
N LEU A 309 -2.73 5.62 -10.08
CA LEU A 309 -2.03 6.68 -9.37
C LEU A 309 -1.49 7.75 -10.33
N ALA A 310 -1.29 8.98 -9.84
CA ALA A 310 -0.76 10.09 -10.62
C ALA A 310 0.74 9.97 -10.88
N SER A 311 1.51 9.55 -9.88
CA SER A 311 2.97 9.51 -9.99
C SER A 311 3.60 8.40 -9.17
N LEU A 312 4.74 7.92 -9.67
CA LEU A 312 5.73 7.16 -8.94
C LEU A 312 7.07 7.90 -9.00
N SER A 313 7.81 7.83 -7.93
CA SER A 313 9.12 8.45 -7.77
C SER A 313 9.99 7.61 -6.84
N PHE A 314 11.24 8.01 -6.70
CA PHE A 314 12.10 7.55 -5.61
C PHE A 314 13.18 8.60 -5.28
N TRP A 315 13.67 8.55 -4.04
CA TRP A 315 14.81 9.32 -3.57
C TRP A 315 16.06 8.44 -3.54
N ALA A 316 17.07 8.63 -4.37
CA ALA A 316 17.14 9.54 -5.50
C ALA A 316 17.76 8.82 -6.72
N LEU A 317 17.75 9.46 -7.88
CA LEU A 317 18.27 8.87 -9.12
C LEU A 317 19.75 8.45 -8.98
N GLN A 318 20.56 9.25 -8.29
CA GLN A 318 21.96 8.96 -8.02
C GLN A 318 22.14 7.72 -7.14
N ARG A 319 21.15 7.38 -6.32
CA ARG A 319 21.13 6.21 -5.44
C ARG A 319 20.86 4.88 -6.17
N ASP A 320 20.34 4.92 -7.41
CA ASP A 320 19.90 3.71 -8.14
C ASP A 320 21.07 2.90 -8.70
N ASN A 321 21.90 2.37 -7.82
CA ASN A 321 23.00 1.46 -8.13
C ASN A 321 23.43 0.61 -6.93
N GLY A 322 24.10 -0.53 -7.19
CA GLY A 322 24.60 -1.48 -6.18
C GLY A 322 26.06 -1.24 -5.75
N GLY A 323 26.57 0.00 -5.79
CA GLY A 323 28.00 0.30 -5.57
C GLY A 323 28.49 0.11 -4.12
N CYS A 324 27.59 0.01 -3.11
CA CYS A 324 27.93 0.03 -1.69
C CYS A 324 27.23 -1.05 -0.87
N VAL A 325 27.11 -2.25 -1.39
CA VAL A 325 26.36 -3.36 -0.76
C VAL A 325 26.76 -3.56 0.71
N GLY A 326 25.75 -3.60 1.57
CA GLY A 326 25.90 -3.82 3.02
C GLY A 326 26.23 -2.56 3.82
N THR A 327 26.22 -1.37 3.20
CA THR A 327 26.27 -0.09 3.90
C THR A 327 24.86 0.46 4.05
N GLY A 328 24.55 1.13 5.15
CA GLY A 328 23.28 1.87 5.32
C GLY A 328 23.19 3.05 4.35
N GLY A 329 22.04 3.73 4.40
CA GLY A 329 21.63 4.79 3.51
C GLY A 329 22.71 5.72 2.96
N SER A 330 22.63 6.00 1.67
CA SER A 330 23.57 6.88 0.97
C SER A 330 22.92 7.44 -0.27
N ASP A 331 23.04 8.74 -0.48
CA ASP A 331 22.54 9.40 -1.70
C ASP A 331 23.23 8.92 -2.99
N SER A 332 24.34 8.18 -2.88
CA SER A 332 25.12 7.71 -4.03
C SER A 332 24.96 6.23 -4.36
N CYS A 333 24.30 5.42 -3.53
CA CYS A 333 24.09 3.99 -3.76
C CYS A 333 23.06 3.37 -2.78
N SER A 334 22.38 2.32 -3.22
CA SER A 334 21.24 1.73 -2.50
C SER A 334 21.59 0.85 -1.30
N GLY A 335 22.83 0.46 -1.10
CA GLY A 335 23.23 -0.48 -0.05
C GLY A 335 22.87 -1.95 -0.30
N ILE A 336 22.12 -2.28 -1.34
CA ILE A 336 21.74 -3.65 -1.72
C ILE A 336 22.41 -4.11 -3.01
N SER A 337 22.39 -5.42 -3.25
CA SER A 337 22.87 -6.00 -4.51
C SER A 337 21.84 -5.76 -5.62
N GLN A 338 22.17 -4.88 -6.55
CA GLN A 338 21.37 -4.57 -7.74
C GLN A 338 22.28 -4.13 -8.90
N GLY A 339 21.75 -4.12 -10.11
CA GLY A 339 22.34 -3.44 -11.24
C GLY A 339 22.09 -1.92 -11.18
N THR A 340 22.93 -1.14 -11.84
CA THR A 340 22.67 0.30 -12.02
C THR A 340 21.40 0.50 -12.83
N TRP A 341 20.50 1.35 -12.35
CA TRP A 341 19.19 1.69 -12.91
C TRP A 341 18.13 0.58 -12.80
N ASP A 342 18.30 -0.42 -11.93
CA ASP A 342 17.31 -1.47 -11.75
C ASP A 342 15.98 -0.96 -11.19
N PHE A 343 15.98 0.04 -10.30
CA PHE A 343 14.76 0.70 -9.83
C PHE A 343 14.12 1.58 -10.90
N SER A 344 14.93 2.34 -11.65
CA SER A 344 14.45 3.13 -12.78
C SER A 344 13.74 2.25 -13.80
N HIS A 345 14.36 1.13 -14.20
CA HIS A 345 13.77 0.18 -15.15
C HIS A 345 12.55 -0.57 -14.59
N ALA A 346 12.46 -0.72 -13.27
CA ALA A 346 11.29 -1.31 -12.62
C ALA A 346 10.08 -0.37 -12.65
N LEU A 347 10.30 0.95 -12.54
CA LEU A 347 9.24 1.96 -12.42
C LEU A 347 8.93 2.71 -13.73
N GLU A 348 9.86 2.73 -14.71
CA GLU A 348 9.68 3.39 -16.00
C GLU A 348 8.39 2.96 -16.75
N PRO A 349 7.98 1.67 -16.75
CA PRO A 349 6.75 1.23 -17.41
C PRO A 349 5.50 2.00 -16.97
N PHE A 350 5.47 2.54 -15.76
CA PHE A 350 4.37 3.35 -15.25
C PHE A 350 4.03 4.56 -16.11
N THR A 351 5.06 5.24 -16.68
CA THR A 351 4.86 6.44 -17.54
C THR A 351 4.33 6.09 -18.92
N SER A 352 4.78 5.01 -19.50
CA SER A 352 4.42 4.63 -20.89
C SER A 352 2.97 4.13 -21.01
N GLY A 353 2.16 4.27 -19.95
CA GLY A 353 0.86 3.61 -19.84
C GLY A 353 1.07 2.11 -19.77
N GLY A 354 2.21 1.75 -19.21
CA GLY A 354 2.53 0.39 -18.81
C GLY A 354 1.54 -0.05 -17.78
N SER A 355 0.83 -0.97 -18.11
CA SER A 355 -0.45 -1.50 -17.75
C SER A 355 -1.58 -0.59 -18.21
N THR A 356 -2.04 -0.83 -19.43
CA THR A 356 -3.47 -0.76 -19.64
C THR A 356 -4.12 -1.28 -18.35
N VAL A 357 -4.87 -0.43 -17.60
CA VAL A 357 -6.01 -0.97 -16.83
C VAL A 357 -6.54 -2.07 -17.72
N PRO A 358 -6.46 -3.35 -17.31
CA PRO A 358 -6.82 -4.41 -18.26
C PRO A 358 -8.17 -4.01 -18.79
N THR A 359 -8.28 -3.81 -20.10
CA THR A 359 -9.58 -3.46 -20.73
C THR A 359 -10.64 -4.43 -20.24
N ASN A 360 -10.17 -5.54 -19.70
CA ASN A 360 -10.94 -6.57 -19.03
C ASN A 360 -10.29 -6.89 -17.67
N ASP A 361 -11.09 -7.00 -16.62
CA ASP A 361 -10.66 -7.45 -15.31
C ASP A 361 -11.78 -8.24 -14.63
N PHE A 362 -11.41 -8.99 -13.57
CA PHE A 362 -12.33 -9.86 -12.85
C PHE A 362 -12.02 -9.88 -11.36
N SER A 363 -12.93 -10.41 -10.57
CA SER A 363 -12.71 -10.72 -9.15
C SER A 363 -12.96 -12.20 -8.86
N VAL A 364 -12.39 -12.70 -7.78
CA VAL A 364 -12.62 -14.04 -7.24
C VAL A 364 -13.19 -13.93 -5.85
N GLY A 365 -14.23 -14.70 -5.56
CA GLY A 365 -14.83 -14.80 -4.23
C GLY A 365 -15.09 -16.25 -3.86
N VAL A 366 -15.15 -16.55 -2.57
CA VAL A 366 -15.52 -17.88 -2.03
C VAL A 366 -16.63 -17.72 -1.01
N ALA A 367 -17.71 -18.47 -1.16
CA ALA A 367 -18.84 -18.46 -0.25
C ALA A 367 -19.38 -19.87 0.06
N PRO A 368 -19.58 -20.25 1.35
CA PRO A 368 -19.17 -19.48 2.53
C PRO A 368 -17.65 -19.29 2.59
N GLY A 369 -17.15 -18.24 3.29
CA GLY A 369 -15.72 -17.96 3.44
C GLY A 369 -14.99 -18.89 4.42
N SER A 370 -15.72 -19.76 5.10
CA SER A 370 -15.17 -20.76 6.03
C SER A 370 -16.08 -21.97 6.14
N GLY A 371 -15.53 -23.08 6.65
CA GLY A 371 -16.30 -24.28 6.96
C GLY A 371 -15.48 -25.31 7.71
N THR A 372 -16.19 -26.30 8.25
CA THR A 372 -15.61 -27.40 9.04
C THR A 372 -15.74 -28.70 8.29
N VAL A 373 -14.69 -29.53 8.34
CA VAL A 373 -14.67 -30.89 7.80
C VAL A 373 -14.12 -31.84 8.84
N ALA A 374 -14.77 -32.97 9.05
CA ALA A 374 -14.21 -34.05 9.87
C ALA A 374 -13.17 -34.84 9.09
N GLU A 375 -12.21 -35.45 9.80
CA GLU A 375 -11.31 -36.45 9.19
C GLU A 375 -12.09 -37.52 8.42
N GLY A 376 -11.64 -37.87 7.22
CA GLY A 376 -12.30 -38.80 6.32
C GLY A 376 -13.50 -38.25 5.57
N ALA A 377 -13.86 -36.99 5.78
CA ALA A 377 -15.02 -36.35 5.16
C ALA A 377 -14.62 -35.25 4.16
N SER A 378 -15.62 -34.72 3.45
CA SER A 378 -15.43 -33.61 2.52
C SER A 378 -16.44 -32.50 2.79
N THR A 379 -16.04 -31.27 2.49
CA THR A 379 -16.91 -30.08 2.48
C THR A 379 -16.73 -29.31 1.18
N THR A 380 -17.70 -28.47 0.85
CA THR A 380 -17.66 -27.70 -0.40
C THR A 380 -17.97 -26.23 -0.15
N ALA A 381 -17.45 -25.38 -1.02
CA ALA A 381 -17.81 -23.95 -1.10
C ALA A 381 -17.95 -23.56 -2.59
N THR A 382 -18.68 -22.48 -2.84
CA THR A 382 -18.81 -21.92 -4.18
C THR A 382 -17.70 -20.89 -4.41
N VAL A 383 -16.90 -21.09 -5.45
CA VAL A 383 -16.00 -20.08 -6.00
C VAL A 383 -16.78 -19.29 -7.03
N SER A 384 -16.89 -17.99 -6.89
CA SER A 384 -17.52 -17.09 -7.86
C SER A 384 -16.49 -16.18 -8.49
N THR A 385 -16.66 -15.88 -9.76
CA THR A 385 -15.93 -14.84 -10.46
C THR A 385 -16.90 -13.78 -10.95
N ALA A 386 -16.47 -12.51 -10.98
CA ALA A 386 -17.28 -11.43 -11.53
C ALA A 386 -16.41 -10.57 -12.46
N VAL A 387 -16.99 -10.04 -13.53
CA VAL A 387 -16.33 -9.02 -14.36
C VAL A 387 -16.30 -7.71 -13.59
N THR A 388 -15.12 -7.16 -13.37
CA THR A 388 -14.92 -5.86 -12.70
C THR A 388 -14.63 -4.74 -13.70
N SER A 389 -14.11 -5.10 -14.89
CA SER A 389 -13.88 -4.17 -16.00
C SER A 389 -13.95 -4.89 -17.34
N GLY A 390 -14.44 -4.21 -18.37
CA GLY A 390 -14.42 -4.66 -19.77
C GLY A 390 -15.24 -5.91 -20.05
N SER A 391 -14.70 -6.82 -20.85
CA SER A 391 -15.36 -8.06 -21.30
C SER A 391 -14.96 -9.26 -20.45
N ALA A 392 -15.86 -10.23 -20.31
CA ALA A 392 -15.61 -11.45 -19.58
C ALA A 392 -14.44 -12.25 -20.18
N GLN A 393 -13.50 -12.66 -19.34
CA GLN A 393 -12.31 -13.44 -19.69
C GLN A 393 -12.45 -14.91 -19.25
N SER A 394 -11.65 -15.79 -19.84
CA SER A 394 -11.45 -17.14 -19.30
C SER A 394 -10.51 -17.06 -18.09
N VAL A 395 -10.99 -17.47 -16.93
CA VAL A 395 -10.26 -17.47 -15.65
C VAL A 395 -9.90 -18.91 -15.29
N ALA A 396 -8.63 -19.23 -15.25
CA ALA A 396 -8.12 -20.48 -14.73
C ALA A 396 -8.13 -20.44 -13.20
N LEU A 397 -8.66 -21.47 -12.55
CA LEU A 397 -8.80 -21.57 -11.10
C LEU A 397 -7.85 -22.62 -10.53
N SER A 398 -7.16 -22.28 -9.44
CA SER A 398 -6.27 -23.18 -8.72
C SER A 398 -6.38 -22.99 -7.21
N THR A 399 -5.83 -23.92 -6.43
CA THR A 399 -5.84 -23.87 -4.96
C THR A 399 -4.45 -24.08 -4.40
N SER A 400 -4.17 -23.47 -3.24
CA SER A 400 -2.93 -23.66 -2.48
C SER A 400 -3.20 -23.56 -0.97
N GLY A 401 -2.18 -23.87 -0.13
CA GLY A 401 -2.30 -23.76 1.33
C GLY A 401 -2.93 -24.97 2.02
N ALA A 402 -3.30 -26.03 1.30
CA ALA A 402 -3.83 -27.24 1.93
C ALA A 402 -2.73 -27.95 2.75
N PRO A 403 -2.98 -28.28 4.04
CA PRO A 403 -2.01 -28.99 4.88
C PRO A 403 -1.91 -30.46 4.49
N THR A 404 -0.88 -31.14 4.97
CA THR A 404 -0.71 -32.58 4.78
C THR A 404 -1.98 -33.34 5.21
N GLY A 405 -2.47 -34.24 4.36
CA GLY A 405 -3.69 -34.99 4.60
C GLY A 405 -4.99 -34.27 4.18
N VAL A 406 -4.92 -33.04 3.68
CA VAL A 406 -6.06 -32.35 3.07
C VAL A 406 -5.81 -32.15 1.58
N THR A 407 -6.81 -32.47 0.76
CA THR A 407 -6.82 -32.12 -0.66
C THR A 407 -7.82 -31.01 -0.90
N ALA A 408 -7.40 -30.00 -1.67
CA ALA A 408 -8.24 -28.92 -2.14
C ALA A 408 -8.30 -28.97 -3.66
N ALA A 409 -9.50 -29.00 -4.23
CA ALA A 409 -9.72 -29.05 -5.66
C ALA A 409 -10.85 -28.10 -6.06
N VAL A 410 -10.68 -27.42 -7.18
CA VAL A 410 -11.72 -26.57 -7.76
C VAL A 410 -12.18 -27.15 -9.09
N SER A 411 -13.49 -27.21 -9.31
CA SER A 411 -14.07 -27.74 -10.54
C SER A 411 -15.31 -26.94 -10.97
N PRO A 412 -15.38 -26.52 -12.26
CA PRO A 412 -14.36 -26.65 -13.29
C PRO A 412 -13.09 -25.84 -12.97
N ALA A 413 -11.95 -26.29 -13.47
CA ALA A 413 -10.66 -25.62 -13.31
C ALA A 413 -10.52 -24.32 -14.14
N SER A 414 -11.53 -23.98 -14.93
CA SER A 414 -11.61 -22.71 -15.67
C SER A 414 -13.07 -22.33 -15.85
N VAL A 415 -13.36 -21.06 -15.69
CA VAL A 415 -14.68 -20.46 -15.90
C VAL A 415 -14.54 -19.16 -16.71
N THR A 416 -15.59 -18.76 -17.41
CA THR A 416 -15.69 -17.39 -17.92
C THR A 416 -16.04 -16.47 -16.74
N ALA A 417 -15.39 -15.31 -16.63
CA ALA A 417 -15.67 -14.33 -15.58
C ALA A 417 -17.16 -13.98 -15.54
N GLY A 418 -17.75 -14.02 -14.35
CA GLY A 418 -19.20 -14.04 -14.12
C GLY A 418 -19.75 -15.46 -13.87
N GLY A 419 -18.95 -16.50 -14.12
CA GLY A 419 -19.28 -17.89 -13.81
C GLY A 419 -18.82 -18.31 -12.42
N SER A 420 -19.12 -19.58 -12.07
CA SER A 420 -18.76 -20.16 -10.77
C SER A 420 -18.19 -21.58 -10.93
N ALA A 421 -17.44 -22.00 -9.91
CA ALA A 421 -16.91 -23.33 -9.74
C ALA A 421 -17.14 -23.81 -8.30
N THR A 422 -16.96 -25.10 -8.06
CA THR A 422 -17.06 -25.70 -6.72
C THR A 422 -15.68 -25.96 -6.17
N LEU A 423 -15.33 -25.38 -5.03
CA LEU A 423 -14.20 -25.76 -4.20
C LEU A 423 -14.61 -26.99 -3.39
N THR A 424 -13.88 -28.08 -3.52
CA THR A 424 -14.04 -29.29 -2.73
C THR A 424 -12.79 -29.48 -1.85
N LEU A 425 -13.00 -29.63 -0.57
CA LEU A 425 -11.98 -29.86 0.44
C LEU A 425 -12.22 -31.21 1.08
N THR A 426 -11.26 -32.12 0.96
CA THR A 426 -11.35 -33.48 1.51
C THR A 426 -10.23 -33.69 2.52
N ALA A 427 -10.60 -33.96 3.75
CA ALA A 427 -9.66 -34.35 4.80
C ALA A 427 -9.52 -35.88 4.81
N SER A 428 -8.27 -36.38 4.77
CA SER A 428 -8.00 -37.79 4.98
C SER A 428 -8.31 -38.20 6.43
N ALA A 429 -8.38 -39.49 6.70
CA ALA A 429 -8.54 -40.01 8.05
C ALA A 429 -7.35 -39.73 9.00
N THR A 430 -6.28 -39.15 8.47
CA THR A 430 -5.05 -38.78 9.22
C THR A 430 -4.71 -37.29 9.08
N ALA A 431 -5.67 -36.49 8.61
CA ALA A 431 -5.47 -35.05 8.51
C ALA A 431 -5.37 -34.46 9.93
N ALA A 432 -4.38 -33.60 10.15
CA ALA A 432 -4.24 -32.95 11.46
C ALA A 432 -5.44 -32.02 11.73
N ALA A 433 -6.00 -32.11 12.93
CA ALA A 433 -7.02 -31.15 13.38
C ALA A 433 -6.40 -29.76 13.50
N GLY A 434 -7.15 -28.73 13.08
CA GLY A 434 -6.66 -27.34 13.08
C GLY A 434 -7.43 -26.49 12.10
N THR A 435 -7.13 -25.19 12.08
CA THR A 435 -7.70 -24.24 11.11
C THR A 435 -6.62 -23.79 10.12
N TYR A 436 -6.92 -23.89 8.83
CA TYR A 436 -5.98 -23.70 7.75
C TYR A 436 -6.54 -22.73 6.71
N PRO A 437 -5.78 -21.70 6.31
CA PRO A 437 -6.16 -20.82 5.21
C PRO A 437 -5.91 -21.53 3.87
N ILE A 438 -6.96 -21.73 3.09
CA ILE A 438 -6.90 -22.26 1.73
C ILE A 438 -7.07 -21.10 0.77
N THR A 439 -6.07 -20.86 -0.07
CA THR A 439 -6.12 -19.80 -1.07
C THR A 439 -6.65 -20.37 -2.39
N VAL A 440 -7.67 -19.73 -2.93
CA VAL A 440 -8.16 -19.93 -4.29
C VAL A 440 -7.61 -18.81 -5.16
N THR A 441 -6.88 -19.15 -6.21
CA THR A 441 -6.32 -18.20 -7.18
C THR A 441 -7.04 -18.35 -8.51
N GLY A 442 -7.54 -17.24 -9.03
CA GLY A 442 -8.01 -17.11 -10.40
C GLY A 442 -6.98 -16.36 -11.23
N SER A 443 -6.61 -16.89 -12.38
CA SER A 443 -5.62 -16.30 -13.30
C SER A 443 -6.21 -16.13 -14.69
N ALA A 444 -6.06 -14.95 -15.29
CA ALA A 444 -6.48 -14.62 -16.64
C ALA A 444 -5.43 -13.74 -17.35
N ALA A 445 -5.71 -13.31 -18.56
CA ALA A 445 -4.81 -12.43 -19.31
C ALA A 445 -4.62 -11.05 -18.63
N SER A 446 -5.59 -10.61 -17.81
CA SER A 446 -5.53 -9.36 -17.05
C SER A 446 -4.71 -9.44 -15.76
N GLY A 447 -4.34 -10.64 -15.30
CA GLY A 447 -3.63 -10.85 -14.05
C GLY A 447 -4.23 -11.97 -13.21
N SER A 448 -3.92 -11.97 -11.91
CA SER A 448 -4.39 -12.97 -10.95
C SER A 448 -5.04 -12.32 -9.75
N HIS A 449 -6.15 -12.90 -9.28
CA HIS A 449 -6.86 -12.49 -8.07
C HIS A 449 -7.04 -13.68 -7.15
N THR A 450 -7.09 -13.45 -5.83
CA THR A 450 -7.19 -14.49 -4.83
C THR A 450 -8.38 -14.30 -3.89
N ALA A 451 -8.87 -15.43 -3.35
CA ALA A 451 -9.81 -15.43 -2.23
C ALA A 451 -9.39 -16.51 -1.23
N THR A 452 -9.56 -16.24 0.05
CA THR A 452 -9.18 -17.17 1.12
C THR A 452 -10.41 -17.85 1.72
N TYR A 453 -10.31 -19.16 1.90
CA TYR A 453 -11.28 -19.98 2.62
C TYR A 453 -10.64 -20.49 3.92
N SER A 454 -11.28 -20.28 5.05
CA SER A 454 -10.81 -20.80 6.35
C SER A 454 -11.38 -22.20 6.60
N LEU A 455 -10.54 -23.24 6.41
CA LEU A 455 -10.91 -24.62 6.65
C LEU A 455 -10.59 -25.02 8.08
N THR A 456 -11.59 -25.48 8.85
CA THR A 456 -11.37 -26.13 10.14
C THR A 456 -11.49 -27.66 9.97
N VAL A 457 -10.37 -28.38 10.16
CA VAL A 457 -10.36 -29.84 10.23
C VAL A 457 -10.64 -30.28 11.66
N THR A 458 -11.67 -31.07 11.86
CA THR A 458 -11.97 -31.70 13.17
C THR A 458 -11.55 -33.17 13.10
N GLY A 459 -10.75 -33.57 14.09
CA GLY A 459 -10.31 -34.97 14.22
C GLY A 459 -11.50 -35.88 14.47
N THR A 460 -11.61 -36.97 13.69
CA THR A 460 -12.40 -38.12 14.10
C THR A 460 -11.56 -38.90 15.10
N GLY A 461 -11.62 -38.54 16.36
CA GLY A 461 -11.11 -39.41 17.42
C GLY A 461 -11.68 -40.80 17.21
N GLY A 462 -10.83 -41.78 16.90
CA GLY A 462 -11.22 -43.15 16.61
C GLY A 462 -12.08 -43.74 17.71
N GLY A 463 -13.33 -44.06 17.40
CA GLY A 463 -14.22 -44.91 18.20
C GLY A 463 -15.29 -44.17 19.00
N GLY A 464 -16.50 -44.08 18.46
CA GLY A 464 -17.76 -44.14 19.21
C GLY A 464 -18.23 -42.86 19.87
N GLY A 465 -19.10 -42.13 19.21
CA GLY A 465 -20.22 -41.35 19.71
C GLY A 465 -20.12 -40.71 21.10
N GLY A 466 -19.66 -39.45 21.12
CA GLY A 466 -19.79 -38.61 22.30
C GLY A 466 -19.35 -37.20 22.00
N SER A 467 -20.26 -36.24 22.08
CA SER A 467 -20.00 -34.81 22.04
C SER A 467 -19.10 -34.41 23.21
N GLY A 468 -17.74 -34.34 23.02
CA GLY A 468 -16.90 -34.07 24.17
C GLY A 468 -15.43 -33.81 23.95
N SER A 469 -15.05 -32.96 22.98
CA SER A 469 -13.67 -32.45 22.95
C SER A 469 -13.51 -31.22 23.84
N LEU A 470 -12.34 -31.08 24.46
CA LEU A 470 -11.98 -29.86 25.20
C LEU A 470 -12.00 -28.66 24.25
N VAL A 471 -12.77 -27.64 24.60
CA VAL A 471 -12.94 -26.44 23.78
C VAL A 471 -12.13 -25.32 24.39
N ASN A 472 -11.47 -24.52 23.52
CA ASN A 472 -10.70 -23.35 23.93
C ASN A 472 -9.64 -23.68 25.00
N GLY A 473 -8.91 -24.77 24.81
CA GLY A 473 -7.84 -25.17 25.73
C GLY A 473 -6.55 -24.38 25.58
N ASN A 474 -6.37 -23.67 24.47
CA ASN A 474 -5.26 -22.75 24.21
C ASN A 474 -5.62 -21.27 24.43
N PHE A 475 -6.87 -20.97 24.81
CA PHE A 475 -7.40 -19.65 25.15
C PHE A 475 -7.26 -18.56 24.08
N GLU A 476 -6.84 -18.87 22.86
CA GLU A 476 -6.58 -17.93 21.75
C GLU A 476 -7.85 -17.24 21.23
N THR A 477 -9.04 -17.65 21.68
CA THR A 477 -10.29 -16.92 21.41
C THR A 477 -10.36 -15.58 22.15
N GLY A 478 -9.47 -15.31 23.12
CA GLY A 478 -9.55 -14.16 24.02
C GLY A 478 -10.73 -14.20 24.99
N SER A 479 -11.54 -15.27 24.96
CA SER A 479 -12.74 -15.48 25.80
C SER A 479 -12.55 -16.62 26.79
N LEU A 480 -13.10 -16.48 27.99
CA LEU A 480 -13.09 -17.57 28.99
C LEU A 480 -14.07 -18.70 28.61
N SER A 481 -15.11 -18.43 27.86
CA SER A 481 -16.13 -19.44 27.49
C SER A 481 -15.52 -20.59 26.66
N PRO A 482 -15.85 -21.84 26.94
CA PRO A 482 -16.89 -22.34 27.89
C PRO A 482 -16.37 -22.69 29.30
N TRP A 483 -15.19 -22.24 29.68
CA TRP A 483 -14.63 -22.43 31.02
C TRP A 483 -15.37 -21.61 32.06
N THR A 484 -15.56 -22.20 33.25
CA THR A 484 -16.18 -21.54 34.40
C THR A 484 -15.25 -21.57 35.59
N CYS A 485 -15.13 -20.46 36.31
CA CYS A 485 -14.21 -20.32 37.43
C CYS A 485 -14.96 -20.04 38.74
N GLN A 486 -14.42 -20.55 39.85
CA GLN A 486 -14.96 -20.31 41.22
C GLN A 486 -14.78 -18.84 41.64
N SER A 487 -13.66 -18.20 41.26
CA SER A 487 -13.35 -16.83 41.63
C SER A 487 -12.44 -16.22 40.58
N GLY A 488 -12.82 -15.07 40.03
CA GLY A 488 -11.91 -14.14 39.31
C GLY A 488 -11.07 -14.67 38.16
N GLY A 489 -11.39 -15.81 37.55
CA GLY A 489 -10.65 -16.35 36.41
C GLY A 489 -10.81 -15.48 35.17
N ALA A 490 -9.75 -15.33 34.37
CA ALA A 490 -9.72 -14.52 33.18
C ALA A 490 -8.81 -15.11 32.10
N VAL A 491 -8.99 -14.69 30.86
CA VAL A 491 -8.01 -14.88 29.79
C VAL A 491 -7.11 -13.65 29.77
N VAL A 492 -5.80 -13.86 29.76
CA VAL A 492 -4.78 -12.80 29.86
C VAL A 492 -3.77 -12.89 28.74
N GLY A 493 -3.21 -11.76 28.33
CA GLY A 493 -2.15 -11.68 27.31
C GLY A 493 -0.73 -11.88 27.86
N SER A 494 -0.56 -12.04 29.21
CA SER A 494 0.73 -12.31 29.84
C SER A 494 0.53 -12.80 31.27
N PRO A 495 1.30 -13.85 31.73
CA PRO A 495 2.21 -14.68 30.95
C PRO A 495 1.46 -15.65 30.02
N VAL A 496 2.04 -15.98 28.85
CA VAL A 496 1.52 -16.99 27.92
C VAL A 496 2.58 -18.05 27.67
N HIS A 497 2.16 -19.31 27.38
CA HIS A 497 3.09 -20.36 26.98
C HIS A 497 3.32 -20.35 25.46
N ALA A 498 2.23 -20.26 24.69
CA ALA A 498 2.27 -20.10 23.23
C ALA A 498 1.14 -19.16 22.78
N GLY A 499 1.24 -18.63 21.56
CA GLY A 499 0.23 -17.69 21.05
C GLY A 499 0.21 -16.35 21.78
N SER A 500 -1.01 -15.82 21.99
CA SER A 500 -1.26 -14.48 22.54
C SER A 500 -2.02 -14.47 23.85
N HIS A 501 -2.58 -15.61 24.29
CA HIS A 501 -3.48 -15.68 25.44
C HIS A 501 -3.26 -16.93 26.28
N ALA A 502 -3.50 -16.83 27.60
CA ALA A 502 -3.50 -17.94 28.55
C ALA A 502 -4.62 -17.76 29.59
N LEU A 503 -5.02 -18.86 30.26
CA LEU A 503 -5.91 -18.82 31.40
C LEU A 503 -5.19 -18.32 32.65
N GLN A 504 -5.76 -17.31 33.29
CA GLN A 504 -5.40 -16.92 34.66
C GLN A 504 -6.42 -17.50 35.64
N VAL A 505 -5.96 -18.20 36.65
CA VAL A 505 -6.74 -18.71 37.77
C VAL A 505 -6.40 -17.91 39.01
N VAL A 506 -7.40 -17.47 39.75
CA VAL A 506 -7.26 -16.56 40.90
C VAL A 506 -7.69 -17.23 42.19
N PRO A 507 -6.76 -17.87 42.95
CA PRO A 507 -7.05 -18.40 44.27
C PRO A 507 -7.34 -17.28 45.27
N THR A 508 -8.15 -17.60 46.30
CA THR A 508 -8.43 -16.70 47.44
C THR A 508 -8.01 -17.40 48.75
N ALA A 509 -8.19 -16.71 49.86
CA ALA A 509 -7.93 -17.34 51.18
C ALA A 509 -8.88 -18.55 51.46
N SER A 510 -10.04 -18.59 50.81
CA SER A 510 -11.07 -19.63 51.05
C SER A 510 -11.40 -20.49 49.84
N GLN A 511 -10.84 -20.18 48.66
CA GLN A 511 -11.10 -20.91 47.42
C GLN A 511 -9.80 -21.13 46.63
N THR A 512 -9.73 -22.25 45.93
CA THR A 512 -8.60 -22.60 45.06
C THR A 512 -8.65 -21.86 43.71
N GLY A 513 -9.75 -21.13 43.43
CA GLY A 513 -9.96 -20.42 42.17
C GLY A 513 -10.25 -21.33 40.98
N GLN A 514 -10.61 -22.58 41.21
CA GLN A 514 -10.74 -23.60 40.16
C GLN A 514 -11.51 -23.07 38.95
N CYS A 515 -10.90 -23.21 37.78
CA CYS A 515 -11.54 -23.04 36.48
C CYS A 515 -11.68 -24.40 35.81
N GLY A 516 -12.84 -24.73 35.30
CA GLY A 516 -13.11 -26.05 34.74
C GLY A 516 -14.08 -26.04 33.57
N GLN A 517 -14.03 -27.11 32.80
CA GLN A 517 -14.94 -27.41 31.69
C GLN A 517 -15.43 -28.85 31.79
N THR A 518 -16.73 -29.04 31.70
CA THR A 518 -17.34 -30.38 31.73
C THR A 518 -17.41 -30.97 30.32
N LEU A 519 -16.90 -32.19 30.18
CA LEU A 519 -16.85 -32.94 28.93
C LEU A 519 -17.68 -34.21 29.06
N THR A 520 -18.27 -34.65 27.96
CA THR A 520 -18.87 -35.99 27.83
C THR A 520 -18.03 -36.78 26.84
N LEU A 521 -17.22 -37.69 27.35
CA LEU A 521 -16.29 -38.55 26.61
C LEU A 521 -16.88 -39.97 26.49
N ALA A 522 -16.22 -40.87 25.75
CA ALA A 522 -16.64 -42.27 25.72
C ALA A 522 -16.58 -42.87 27.14
N ALA A 523 -17.58 -43.64 27.51
CA ALA A 523 -17.65 -44.30 28.81
C ALA A 523 -16.63 -45.43 28.96
N ASN A 524 -16.06 -45.60 30.14
CA ASN A 524 -15.07 -46.65 30.45
C ASN A 524 -13.85 -46.65 29.51
N HIS A 525 -13.43 -45.47 29.04
CA HIS A 525 -12.34 -45.30 28.13
C HIS A 525 -11.18 -44.51 28.78
N SER A 526 -9.95 -44.84 28.41
CA SER A 526 -8.74 -44.19 28.95
C SER A 526 -8.41 -42.98 28.12
N TYR A 527 -8.09 -41.88 28.80
CA TYR A 527 -7.68 -40.59 28.22
C TYR A 527 -6.45 -40.03 28.96
N THR A 528 -5.85 -39.05 28.33
CA THR A 528 -4.76 -38.26 28.94
C THR A 528 -5.11 -36.78 28.81
N LEU A 529 -5.27 -36.09 29.95
CA LEU A 529 -5.30 -34.65 30.03
C LEU A 529 -3.85 -34.14 30.11
N SER A 530 -3.46 -33.22 29.24
CA SER A 530 -2.15 -32.55 29.31
C SER A 530 -2.30 -31.05 29.10
N GLY A 531 -1.31 -30.29 29.60
CA GLY A 531 -1.27 -28.84 29.43
C GLY A 531 -0.07 -28.23 30.12
N TRP A 532 0.18 -26.97 29.86
CA TRP A 532 1.23 -26.21 30.48
C TRP A 532 0.67 -25.36 31.62
N VAL A 533 1.38 -25.34 32.75
CA VAL A 533 0.99 -24.54 33.92
C VAL A 533 2.18 -23.74 34.46
N GLN A 534 1.85 -22.60 35.10
CA GLN A 534 2.84 -21.73 35.77
C GLN A 534 2.24 -21.18 37.06
N GLY A 535 3.03 -21.03 38.10
CA GLY A 535 2.62 -20.44 39.38
C GLY A 535 2.88 -21.38 40.56
N SER A 536 2.55 -20.92 41.76
CA SER A 536 2.72 -21.71 42.99
C SER A 536 1.55 -22.67 43.16
N TYR A 537 1.81 -23.97 43.26
CA TYR A 537 0.80 -25.01 43.43
C TYR A 537 -0.27 -24.98 42.30
N ALA A 538 0.18 -24.94 41.04
CA ALA A 538 -0.68 -25.02 39.88
C ALA A 538 -1.10 -26.46 39.61
N TYR A 539 -2.36 -26.79 39.83
CA TYR A 539 -2.96 -28.12 39.64
C TYR A 539 -3.63 -28.25 38.28
N LEU A 540 -3.41 -29.40 37.65
CA LEU A 540 -4.18 -29.85 36.50
C LEU A 540 -4.84 -31.18 36.85
N GLY A 541 -6.16 -31.32 36.55
CA GLY A 541 -6.84 -32.55 36.96
C GLY A 541 -8.24 -32.74 36.33
N VAL A 542 -8.81 -33.89 36.67
CA VAL A 542 -10.18 -34.29 36.30
C VAL A 542 -10.96 -34.67 37.56
N SER A 543 -12.25 -34.41 37.53
CA SER A 543 -13.22 -34.77 38.58
C SER A 543 -14.54 -35.23 37.98
N GLY A 544 -15.47 -35.75 38.81
CA GLY A 544 -16.75 -36.29 38.38
C GLY A 544 -16.66 -37.79 38.03
N GLY A 545 -16.89 -38.17 36.76
CA GLY A 545 -16.81 -39.58 36.33
C GLY A 545 -15.44 -40.20 36.32
N ALA A 546 -14.40 -39.43 36.63
CA ALA A 546 -13.01 -39.84 36.90
C ALA A 546 -12.40 -38.89 37.94
N THR A 547 -11.38 -39.33 38.68
CA THR A 547 -10.65 -38.46 39.62
C THR A 547 -9.16 -38.72 39.46
N ALA A 548 -8.45 -37.73 38.96
CA ALA A 548 -6.98 -37.75 38.86
C ALA A 548 -6.47 -36.32 38.80
N SER A 549 -5.31 -36.07 39.36
CA SER A 549 -4.65 -34.75 39.27
C SER A 549 -3.16 -34.86 39.50
N THR A 550 -2.45 -33.84 39.00
CA THR A 550 -1.03 -33.60 39.32
C THR A 550 -0.82 -32.09 39.45
N TRP A 551 0.36 -31.67 39.92
CA TRP A 551 0.65 -30.25 40.10
C TRP A 551 2.13 -29.93 39.89
N ALA A 552 2.41 -28.68 39.65
CA ALA A 552 3.76 -28.12 39.65
C ALA A 552 3.79 -26.79 40.42
N SER A 553 4.99 -26.35 40.77
CA SER A 553 5.22 -25.08 41.43
C SER A 553 6.47 -24.43 40.84
N GLY A 554 6.36 -23.23 40.33
CA GLY A 554 7.48 -22.51 39.72
C GLY A 554 7.08 -21.25 38.96
N THR A 555 8.08 -20.42 38.70
CA THR A 555 7.88 -19.17 37.91
C THR A 555 7.95 -19.40 36.39
N GLY A 556 8.36 -20.58 35.94
CA GLY A 556 8.39 -20.99 34.54
C GLY A 556 7.25 -21.95 34.19
N TRP A 557 6.96 -22.06 32.89
CA TRP A 557 5.97 -23.01 32.37
C TRP A 557 6.45 -24.46 32.53
N THR A 558 5.57 -25.33 33.06
CA THR A 558 5.81 -26.75 33.26
C THR A 558 4.67 -27.54 32.61
N LYS A 559 5.01 -28.52 31.76
CA LYS A 559 4.03 -29.42 31.18
C LYS A 559 3.60 -30.47 32.20
N LEU A 560 2.29 -30.58 32.43
CA LEU A 560 1.66 -31.61 33.24
C LEU A 560 0.89 -32.60 32.36
N THR A 561 0.84 -33.85 32.83
CA THR A 561 0.11 -34.94 32.14
C THR A 561 -0.63 -35.76 33.18
N VAL A 562 -1.93 -35.95 32.97
CA VAL A 562 -2.84 -36.65 33.89
C VAL A 562 -3.59 -37.76 33.15
N PRO A 563 -3.15 -39.01 33.25
CA PRO A 563 -3.91 -40.14 32.72
C PRO A 563 -5.16 -40.38 33.57
N PHE A 564 -6.29 -40.68 32.94
CA PHE A 564 -7.53 -41.01 33.61
C PHE A 564 -8.38 -41.97 32.78
N THR A 565 -9.32 -42.68 33.44
CA THR A 565 -10.31 -43.52 32.75
C THR A 565 -11.68 -43.05 33.16
N THR A 566 -12.54 -42.79 32.18
CA THR A 566 -13.92 -42.34 32.41
C THR A 566 -14.75 -43.44 33.02
N GLY A 567 -15.69 -43.08 33.87
CA GLY A 567 -16.74 -43.99 34.39
C GLY A 567 -17.85 -44.25 33.39
N ALA A 568 -18.89 -44.95 33.83
CA ALA A 568 -20.04 -45.37 32.99
C ALA A 568 -20.83 -44.20 32.37
N SER A 569 -20.81 -43.00 32.95
CA SER A 569 -21.45 -41.80 32.37
C SER A 569 -20.64 -41.15 31.27
N GLY A 570 -19.34 -41.40 31.21
CA GLY A 570 -18.42 -40.67 30.33
C GLY A 570 -18.23 -39.19 30.68
N THR A 571 -18.96 -38.67 31.66
CA THR A 571 -18.95 -37.23 31.99
C THR A 571 -17.85 -36.94 33.01
N VAL A 572 -16.94 -36.02 32.67
CA VAL A 572 -15.86 -35.57 33.55
C VAL A 572 -15.74 -34.05 33.48
N THR A 573 -15.25 -33.43 34.54
CA THR A 573 -14.85 -32.04 34.55
C THR A 573 -13.31 -31.98 34.55
N VAL A 574 -12.73 -31.45 33.49
CA VAL A 574 -11.31 -31.07 33.47
C VAL A 574 -11.16 -29.74 34.18
N TYR A 575 -10.08 -29.56 34.95
CA TYR A 575 -9.88 -28.33 35.70
C TYR A 575 -8.43 -27.95 35.87
N VAL A 576 -8.23 -26.63 36.06
CA VAL A 576 -7.02 -26.01 36.58
C VAL A 576 -7.35 -25.29 37.87
N HIS A 577 -6.54 -25.44 38.92
CA HIS A 577 -6.70 -24.62 40.13
C HIS A 577 -5.35 -24.30 40.77
N GLY A 578 -5.32 -23.26 41.57
CA GLY A 578 -4.20 -22.98 42.47
C GLY A 578 -4.44 -23.50 43.88
N TRP A 579 -3.79 -22.89 44.86
CA TRP A 579 -3.91 -23.27 46.27
C TRP A 579 -4.34 -22.06 47.12
N TYR A 580 -5.02 -22.31 48.20
CA TYR A 580 -5.55 -21.30 49.12
C TYR A 580 -4.50 -20.28 49.54
N ALA A 581 -4.84 -19.01 49.52
CA ALA A 581 -3.95 -17.90 49.90
C ALA A 581 -2.60 -17.83 49.11
N GLN A 582 -2.51 -18.50 47.95
CA GLN A 582 -1.37 -18.40 47.05
C GLN A 582 -1.63 -17.37 45.95
N GLY A 583 -0.59 -17.01 45.20
CA GLY A 583 -0.71 -16.14 44.02
C GLY A 583 -1.47 -16.79 42.87
N ASN A 584 -1.72 -16.01 41.85
CA ASN A 584 -2.36 -16.51 40.63
C ASN A 584 -1.56 -17.63 39.98
N VAL A 585 -2.25 -18.58 39.38
CA VAL A 585 -1.66 -19.59 38.53
C VAL A 585 -2.19 -19.44 37.11
N TYR A 586 -1.42 -19.92 36.15
CA TYR A 586 -1.72 -19.79 34.73
C TYR A 586 -1.72 -21.15 34.08
N ALA A 587 -2.53 -21.32 33.02
CA ALA A 587 -2.54 -22.54 32.23
C ALA A 587 -2.75 -22.22 30.76
N ASP A 588 -2.16 -23.07 29.91
CA ASP A 588 -2.18 -22.91 28.47
C ASP A 588 -2.04 -24.25 27.73
N ASP A 589 -2.45 -24.30 26.46
CA ASP A 589 -2.32 -25.46 25.58
C ASP A 589 -2.88 -26.76 26.19
N LEU A 590 -4.04 -26.68 26.84
CA LEU A 590 -4.73 -27.83 27.44
C LEU A 590 -5.32 -28.74 26.38
N THR A 591 -5.11 -30.03 26.47
CA THR A 591 -5.62 -31.04 25.54
C THR A 591 -6.07 -32.29 26.29
N VAL A 592 -7.11 -32.98 25.75
CA VAL A 592 -7.53 -34.31 26.14
C VAL A 592 -7.40 -35.23 24.94
N SER A 593 -6.58 -36.26 25.05
CA SER A 593 -6.28 -37.23 23.99
C SER A 593 -6.56 -38.67 24.41
#